data_871d8f10592431adc6d3637fac072071
#
_entry.id   871d8f10592431adc6d3637fac072071
#
_cell.length_a   1.000
_cell.length_b   1.000
_cell.length_c   1.000
_cell.angle_alpha   90.00
_cell.angle_beta   90.00
_cell.angle_gamma   90.00
#
_symmetry.space_group_name_H-M   'P 1'
#
loop_
_entity.id
_entity.type
_entity.pdbx_description
1 polymer ?
#
loop_
_entity_poly.entity_id
_entity_poly.type
_entity_poly.pdbx_seq_one_letter_code
_entity_poly.pdbx_strand_id
1 'polypeptide(L)'
;LITKDLNCKTIKINFPQKYNFFTKLEELITYHDKPICTSNYFTHSFIHEKAKKNNLKVLISGLGGDEIFSGYYDHFLMHLRELKSEYKLHYDNWEKYIHPIIRNKNYKNINLFKDIKYRKHMETELEEKVIQKILVKKKFNKFSENNYSNKLLKNRMLNEVFHESVPVINCEDDLNSMKHSIENRNPFLNKELLNFTMSLPSKMYINNGYAKSLLRDSMERILNDKIRLDRKKIGFNSSINSLVNL
;
A
#
# COMPACT_ATOMS: atom_id res chain seq x y z
N LEU A 1 -13.38 -12.41 12.33
CA LEU A 1 -12.40 -12.82 13.34
C LEU A 1 -11.98 -11.62 14.19
N ILE A 2 -11.30 -10.60 13.67
CA ILE A 2 -10.84 -9.40 14.40
C ILE A 2 -11.96 -8.74 15.20
N THR A 3 -13.11 -8.50 14.57
CA THR A 3 -14.23 -7.79 15.17
C THR A 3 -14.88 -8.57 16.33
N LYS A 4 -14.80 -9.91 16.30
CA LYS A 4 -15.22 -10.75 17.42
C LYS A 4 -14.22 -10.68 18.57
N ASP A 5 -12.92 -10.79 18.25
CA ASP A 5 -11.86 -10.79 19.26
C ASP A 5 -11.77 -9.45 20.00
N LEU A 6 -12.00 -8.34 19.29
CA LEU A 6 -11.99 -6.99 19.85
C LEU A 6 -13.37 -6.49 20.32
N ASN A 7 -14.39 -7.33 20.27
CA ASN A 7 -15.79 -6.97 20.58
C ASN A 7 -16.27 -5.70 19.86
N CYS A 8 -15.89 -5.54 18.58
CA CYS A 8 -16.22 -4.36 17.80
C CYS A 8 -17.43 -4.60 16.90
N LYS A 9 -18.29 -3.58 16.78
CA LYS A 9 -19.40 -3.60 15.82
C LYS A 9 -18.87 -3.58 14.39
N THR A 10 -19.32 -4.49 13.56
CA THR A 10 -18.99 -4.55 12.13
C THR A 10 -20.11 -3.96 11.28
N ILE A 11 -19.76 -3.04 10.39
CA ILE A 11 -20.66 -2.53 9.36
C ILE A 11 -20.17 -3.07 8.02
N LYS A 12 -20.95 -3.97 7.42
CA LYS A 12 -20.67 -4.46 6.07
C LYS A 12 -21.16 -3.45 5.04
N ILE A 13 -20.33 -3.20 4.05
CA ILE A 13 -20.65 -2.33 2.93
C ILE A 13 -20.67 -3.20 1.69
N ASN A 14 -21.85 -3.32 1.09
CA ASN A 14 -22.03 -3.94 -0.20
C ASN A 14 -22.14 -2.85 -1.26
N PHE A 15 -21.63 -3.10 -2.44
CA PHE A 15 -21.92 -2.22 -3.57
C PHE A 15 -23.43 -2.13 -3.78
N PRO A 16 -23.96 -0.93 -4.04
CA PRO A 16 -25.35 -0.81 -4.40
C PRO A 16 -25.64 -1.66 -5.64
N GLN A 17 -26.69 -2.48 -5.62
CA GLN A 17 -27.09 -3.31 -6.77
C GLN A 17 -27.51 -2.46 -7.99
N LYS A 18 -27.93 -1.23 -7.73
CA LYS A 18 -28.33 -0.26 -8.76
C LYS A 18 -27.58 1.05 -8.50
N TYR A 19 -26.48 1.27 -9.20
CA TYR A 19 -25.84 2.56 -9.32
C TYR A 19 -25.30 2.72 -10.74
N ASN A 20 -25.25 3.95 -11.21
CA ASN A 20 -24.58 4.25 -12.47
C ASN A 20 -23.12 4.58 -12.18
N PHE A 21 -22.21 3.74 -12.66
CA PHE A 21 -20.78 3.92 -12.47
C PHE A 21 -20.29 5.26 -13.00
N PHE A 22 -20.72 5.64 -14.22
CA PHE A 22 -20.23 6.88 -14.85
C PHE A 22 -20.75 8.12 -14.14
N THR A 23 -22.01 8.13 -13.71
CA THR A 23 -22.57 9.24 -12.92
C THR A 23 -21.82 9.39 -11.59
N LYS A 24 -21.52 8.28 -10.90
CA LYS A 24 -20.76 8.33 -9.65
C LYS A 24 -19.31 8.75 -9.87
N LEU A 25 -18.69 8.32 -10.95
CA LEU A 25 -17.34 8.71 -11.33
C LEU A 25 -17.27 10.22 -11.63
N GLU A 26 -18.23 10.74 -12.42
CA GLU A 26 -18.34 12.16 -12.74
C GLU A 26 -18.51 13.00 -11.47
N GLU A 27 -19.38 12.57 -10.55
CA GLU A 27 -19.57 13.23 -9.25
C GLU A 27 -18.27 13.31 -8.45
N LEU A 28 -17.47 12.25 -8.42
CA LEU A 28 -16.19 12.23 -7.72
C LEU A 28 -15.15 13.10 -8.42
N ILE A 29 -15.03 13.01 -9.74
CA ILE A 29 -14.09 13.83 -10.53
C ILE A 29 -14.42 15.31 -10.35
N THR A 30 -15.69 15.68 -10.40
CA THR A 30 -16.14 17.07 -10.21
C THR A 30 -15.79 17.57 -8.81
N TYR A 31 -16.00 16.76 -7.77
CA TYR A 31 -15.65 17.16 -6.40
C TYR A 31 -14.13 17.23 -6.17
N HIS A 32 -13.37 16.26 -6.69
CA HIS A 32 -11.91 16.19 -6.52
C HIS A 32 -11.17 17.21 -7.41
N ASP A 33 -11.83 17.76 -8.43
CA ASP A 33 -11.25 18.62 -9.47
C ASP A 33 -10.03 17.95 -10.18
N LYS A 34 -10.07 16.62 -10.27
CA LYS A 34 -9.02 15.80 -10.89
C LYS A 34 -9.52 14.38 -11.18
N PRO A 35 -8.86 13.65 -12.09
CA PRO A 35 -9.15 12.22 -12.29
C PRO A 35 -8.92 11.41 -10.99
N ILE A 36 -9.71 10.36 -10.79
CA ILE A 36 -9.53 9.39 -9.72
C ILE A 36 -8.35 8.48 -10.07
N CYS A 37 -7.34 8.41 -9.20
CA CYS A 37 -6.09 7.72 -9.49
C CYS A 37 -6.25 6.20 -9.72
N THR A 38 -7.13 5.53 -8.97
CA THR A 38 -7.37 4.10 -9.12
C THR A 38 -8.81 3.71 -8.78
N SER A 39 -9.26 2.55 -9.26
CA SER A 39 -10.58 1.96 -8.92
C SER A 39 -10.77 1.75 -7.41
N ASN A 40 -9.69 1.65 -6.65
CA ASN A 40 -9.76 1.50 -5.19
C ASN A 40 -10.35 2.75 -4.54
N TYR A 41 -9.94 3.95 -4.95
CA TYR A 41 -10.45 5.19 -4.37
C TYR A 41 -11.91 5.44 -4.72
N PHE A 42 -12.35 5.02 -5.91
CA PHE A 42 -13.77 4.97 -6.23
C PHE A 42 -14.53 4.12 -5.21
N THR A 43 -13.99 2.95 -4.86
CA THR A 43 -14.59 2.05 -3.87
C THR A 43 -14.56 2.65 -2.46
N HIS A 44 -13.48 3.34 -2.08
CA HIS A 44 -13.37 4.03 -0.79
C HIS A 44 -14.46 5.08 -0.60
N SER A 45 -14.92 5.74 -1.66
CA SER A 45 -16.01 6.72 -1.56
C SER A 45 -17.27 6.16 -0.91
N PHE A 46 -17.59 4.88 -1.15
CA PHE A 46 -18.74 4.21 -0.52
C PHE A 46 -18.54 3.95 0.98
N ILE A 47 -17.28 3.79 1.42
CA ILE A 47 -16.95 3.66 2.85
C ILE A 47 -17.27 4.96 3.57
N HIS A 48 -16.82 6.08 3.03
CA HIS A 48 -17.07 7.41 3.61
C HIS A 48 -18.56 7.78 3.57
N GLU A 49 -19.25 7.48 2.47
CA GLU A 49 -20.69 7.66 2.38
C GLU A 49 -21.44 6.83 3.45
N LYS A 50 -21.03 5.58 3.67
CA LYS A 50 -21.61 4.73 4.71
C LYS A 50 -21.28 5.22 6.12
N ALA A 51 -20.08 5.72 6.34
CA ALA A 51 -19.67 6.33 7.59
C ALA A 51 -20.54 7.56 7.91
N LYS A 52 -20.77 8.42 6.94
CA LYS A 52 -21.70 9.57 7.07
C LYS A 52 -23.11 9.14 7.43
N LYS A 53 -23.67 8.10 6.75
CA LYS A 53 -24.99 7.54 7.05
C LYS A 53 -25.09 6.93 8.45
N ASN A 54 -23.96 6.62 9.09
CA ASN A 54 -23.91 6.15 10.48
C ASN A 54 -23.49 7.24 11.47
N ASN A 55 -23.52 8.50 11.07
CA ASN A 55 -23.16 9.66 11.89
C ASN A 55 -21.73 9.63 12.44
N LEU A 56 -20.82 8.90 11.78
CA LEU A 56 -19.40 8.92 12.13
C LEU A 56 -18.76 10.23 11.69
N LYS A 57 -17.93 10.81 12.51
CA LYS A 57 -17.21 12.07 12.26
C LYS A 57 -15.74 11.86 11.99
N VAL A 58 -15.18 10.76 12.46
CA VAL A 58 -13.76 10.45 12.36
C VAL A 58 -13.61 9.00 11.89
N LEU A 59 -12.71 8.76 10.95
CA LEU A 59 -12.23 7.44 10.57
C LEU A 59 -10.75 7.31 10.90
N ILE A 60 -10.33 6.11 11.28
CA ILE A 60 -8.94 5.77 11.51
C ILE A 60 -8.52 4.78 10.44
N SER A 61 -7.47 5.09 9.70
CA SER A 61 -6.95 4.28 8.59
C SER A 61 -5.61 3.65 8.96
N GLY A 62 -5.27 2.56 8.27
CA GLY A 62 -3.98 1.89 8.36
C GLY A 62 -2.91 2.42 7.39
N LEU A 63 -3.15 3.57 6.76
CA LEU A 63 -2.20 4.19 5.82
C LEU A 63 -0.85 4.45 6.49
N GLY A 64 0.22 4.19 5.77
CA GLY A 64 1.59 4.29 6.26
C GLY A 64 2.16 2.98 6.84
N GLY A 65 1.29 2.03 7.20
CA GLY A 65 1.73 0.78 7.83
C GLY A 65 2.59 -0.12 6.93
N ASP A 66 2.36 -0.12 5.63
CA ASP A 66 3.20 -0.84 4.67
C ASP A 66 4.53 -0.11 4.45
N GLU A 67 4.50 1.20 4.36
CA GLU A 67 5.62 2.05 4.03
C GLU A 67 6.63 2.14 5.18
N ILE A 68 6.18 2.27 6.43
CA ILE A 68 7.08 2.45 7.57
C ILE A 68 7.51 1.14 8.25
N PHE A 69 6.82 0.03 7.98
CA PHE A 69 7.14 -1.30 8.53
C PHE A 69 7.52 -2.33 7.48
N SER A 70 7.72 -1.93 6.21
CA SER A 70 8.14 -2.82 5.12
C SER A 70 7.08 -3.88 4.76
N GLY A 71 5.97 -3.45 4.17
CA GLY A 71 4.81 -4.32 3.85
C GLY A 71 4.71 -4.80 2.41
N TYR A 72 5.52 -4.29 1.48
CA TYR A 72 5.41 -4.60 0.05
C TYR A 72 6.31 -5.77 -0.38
N TYR A 73 5.98 -6.41 -1.52
CA TYR A 73 6.75 -7.56 -2.01
C TYR A 73 8.14 -7.19 -2.52
N ASP A 74 8.33 -6.01 -3.09
CA ASP A 74 9.64 -5.49 -3.49
C ASP A 74 10.55 -5.22 -2.29
N HIS A 75 9.99 -4.90 -1.13
CA HIS A 75 10.76 -4.73 0.10
C HIS A 75 11.53 -5.99 0.51
N PHE A 76 10.98 -7.19 0.26
CA PHE A 76 11.70 -8.44 0.50
C PHE A 76 12.98 -8.52 -0.34
N LEU A 77 12.91 -8.13 -1.61
CA LEU A 77 14.05 -8.20 -2.51
C LEU A 77 15.14 -7.17 -2.12
N MET A 78 14.71 -5.97 -1.73
CA MET A 78 15.62 -4.93 -1.24
C MET A 78 16.27 -5.33 0.09
N HIS A 79 15.50 -5.92 0.99
CA HIS A 79 15.98 -6.47 2.25
C HIS A 79 17.04 -7.56 2.02
N LEU A 80 16.75 -8.54 1.15
CA LEU A 80 17.71 -9.59 0.81
C LEU A 80 19.02 -9.03 0.25
N ARG A 81 18.97 -7.95 -0.52
CA ARG A 81 20.18 -7.31 -1.06
C ARG A 81 21.05 -6.66 0.02
N GLU A 82 20.46 -6.16 1.08
CA GLU A 82 21.20 -5.54 2.18
C GLU A 82 21.86 -6.55 3.12
N LEU A 83 21.35 -7.79 3.15
CA LEU A 83 21.85 -8.85 4.01
C LEU A 83 23.17 -9.42 3.45
N LYS A 84 24.13 -9.62 4.34
CA LYS A 84 25.41 -10.25 4.01
C LYS A 84 25.48 -11.67 4.61
N SER A 85 25.72 -11.78 5.89
CA SER A 85 25.92 -13.05 6.58
C SER A 85 24.62 -13.87 6.78
N GLU A 86 23.49 -13.18 6.92
CA GLU A 86 22.17 -13.81 7.17
C GLU A 86 21.37 -14.04 5.87
N TYR A 87 21.96 -13.74 4.71
CA TYR A 87 21.27 -13.82 3.40
C TYR A 87 20.58 -15.15 3.15
N LYS A 88 21.28 -16.25 3.38
CA LYS A 88 20.74 -17.58 3.06
C LYS A 88 19.46 -17.89 3.84
N LEU A 89 19.43 -17.64 5.13
CA LEU A 89 18.25 -17.87 5.98
C LEU A 89 17.04 -17.05 5.51
N HIS A 90 17.25 -15.78 5.22
CA HIS A 90 16.18 -14.90 4.76
C HIS A 90 15.73 -15.24 3.33
N TYR A 91 16.64 -15.66 2.46
CA TYR A 91 16.34 -16.13 1.12
C TYR A 91 15.50 -17.42 1.15
N ASP A 92 15.89 -18.43 1.93
CA ASP A 92 15.17 -19.69 2.08
C ASP A 92 13.75 -19.44 2.61
N ASN A 93 13.58 -18.52 3.57
CA ASN A 93 12.29 -18.11 4.07
C ASN A 93 11.45 -17.38 2.99
N TRP A 94 12.06 -16.47 2.23
CA TRP A 94 11.37 -15.78 1.13
C TRP A 94 10.95 -16.78 0.05
N GLU A 95 11.84 -17.67 -0.38
CA GLU A 95 11.56 -18.67 -1.41
C GLU A 95 10.44 -19.62 -0.98
N LYS A 96 10.47 -20.07 0.27
CA LYS A 96 9.48 -21.02 0.82
C LYS A 96 8.11 -20.38 1.03
N TYR A 97 8.04 -19.18 1.58
CA TYR A 97 6.79 -18.62 2.10
C TYR A 97 6.21 -17.48 1.25
N ILE A 98 7.07 -16.71 0.58
CA ILE A 98 6.65 -15.46 -0.10
C ILE A 98 6.63 -15.64 -1.61
N HIS A 99 7.68 -16.19 -2.20
CA HIS A 99 7.76 -16.42 -3.64
C HIS A 99 6.53 -17.14 -4.23
N PRO A 100 5.96 -18.19 -3.62
CA PRO A 100 4.78 -18.87 -4.17
C PRO A 100 3.52 -17.99 -4.23
N ILE A 101 3.35 -17.05 -3.33
CA ILE A 101 2.15 -16.20 -3.22
C ILE A 101 2.23 -14.91 -4.04
N ILE A 102 3.41 -14.55 -4.53
CA ILE A 102 3.60 -13.36 -5.39
C ILE A 102 2.98 -13.63 -6.77
N ARG A 103 2.09 -12.74 -7.21
CA ARG A 103 1.47 -12.82 -8.55
C ARG A 103 2.31 -12.14 -9.62
N ASN A 104 2.88 -10.98 -9.32
CA ASN A 104 3.70 -10.23 -10.27
C ASN A 104 5.08 -10.87 -10.42
N LYS A 105 5.40 -11.33 -11.66
CA LYS A 105 6.67 -12.00 -11.97
C LYS A 105 7.91 -11.13 -11.70
N ASN A 106 7.79 -9.82 -11.78
CA ASN A 106 8.90 -8.91 -11.51
C ASN A 106 9.35 -9.02 -10.04
N TYR A 107 8.41 -9.14 -9.10
CA TYR A 107 8.74 -9.31 -7.67
C TYR A 107 9.25 -10.72 -7.32
N LYS A 108 9.25 -11.64 -8.27
CA LYS A 108 9.87 -12.97 -8.13
C LYS A 108 11.32 -13.00 -8.58
N ASN A 109 11.75 -12.04 -9.36
CA ASN A 109 13.08 -12.04 -9.95
C ASN A 109 14.09 -11.30 -9.07
N ILE A 110 14.79 -12.05 -8.23
CA ILE A 110 15.83 -11.50 -7.35
C ILE A 110 16.95 -10.81 -8.11
N ASN A 111 17.19 -11.16 -9.38
CA ASN A 111 18.23 -10.54 -10.20
C ASN A 111 17.88 -9.10 -10.58
N LEU A 112 16.60 -8.73 -10.63
CA LEU A 112 16.19 -7.35 -10.88
C LEU A 112 16.74 -6.36 -9.85
N PHE A 113 17.09 -6.83 -8.66
CA PHE A 113 17.61 -6.01 -7.58
C PHE A 113 19.14 -6.11 -7.39
N LYS A 114 19.80 -6.97 -8.16
CA LYS A 114 21.27 -7.04 -8.14
C LYS A 114 21.91 -5.82 -8.81
N ASP A 115 21.24 -5.23 -9.80
CA ASP A 115 21.68 -4.04 -10.49
C ASP A 115 20.65 -2.90 -10.32
N ILE A 116 21.12 -1.73 -9.89
CA ILE A 116 20.32 -0.49 -9.80
C ILE A 116 19.64 -0.14 -11.14
N LYS A 117 20.23 -0.51 -12.27
CA LYS A 117 19.62 -0.30 -13.59
C LYS A 117 18.27 -1.00 -13.75
N TYR A 118 18.08 -2.17 -13.16
CA TYR A 118 16.81 -2.89 -13.22
C TYR A 118 15.72 -2.26 -12.35
N ARG A 119 16.08 -1.53 -11.30
CA ARG A 119 15.16 -0.80 -10.46
C ARG A 119 14.36 0.24 -11.24
N LYS A 120 14.99 0.91 -12.22
CA LYS A 120 14.31 1.88 -13.09
C LYS A 120 13.16 1.29 -13.90
N HIS A 121 13.15 -0.02 -14.16
CA HIS A 121 12.07 -0.69 -14.87
C HIS A 121 10.85 -1.01 -13.99
N MET A 122 11.01 -0.96 -12.67
CA MET A 122 9.89 -1.17 -11.74
C MET A 122 9.18 0.13 -11.36
N GLU A 123 9.85 1.26 -11.58
CA GLU A 123 9.32 2.59 -11.30
C GLU A 123 8.26 3.06 -12.30
N THR A 124 8.09 2.34 -13.42
CA THR A 124 7.03 2.57 -14.40
C THR A 124 6.22 1.29 -14.56
N GLU A 125 5.08 1.19 -13.89
CA GLU A 125 4.14 0.07 -14.09
C GLU A 125 3.51 0.05 -15.48
N LEU A 126 3.59 1.15 -16.19
CA LEU A 126 3.14 1.29 -17.57
C LEU A 126 4.35 1.23 -18.52
N GLU A 127 4.28 0.33 -19.49
CA GLU A 127 5.27 0.30 -20.55
C GLU A 127 5.33 1.68 -21.25
N GLU A 128 6.51 2.27 -21.28
CA GLU A 128 6.76 3.59 -21.91
C GLU A 128 6.15 3.69 -23.32
N LYS A 129 6.16 2.58 -24.07
CA LYS A 129 5.55 2.47 -25.40
C LYS A 129 4.03 2.63 -25.41
N VAL A 130 3.33 2.19 -24.35
CA VAL A 130 1.88 2.33 -24.24
C VAL A 130 1.52 3.77 -23.89
N ILE A 131 2.24 4.35 -22.94
CA ILE A 131 2.04 5.76 -22.54
C ILE A 131 2.29 6.69 -23.72
N GLN A 132 3.37 6.49 -24.49
CA GLN A 132 3.69 7.32 -25.65
C GLN A 132 2.62 7.28 -26.77
N LYS A 133 1.83 6.21 -26.87
CA LYS A 133 0.70 6.12 -27.81
C LYS A 133 -0.52 6.93 -27.35
N ILE A 134 -0.70 7.10 -26.07
CA ILE A 134 -1.89 7.74 -25.48
C ILE A 134 -1.65 9.23 -25.23
N LEU A 135 -0.42 9.64 -24.96
CA LEU A 135 -0.11 11.03 -24.64
C LEU A 135 -0.14 11.92 -25.89
N VAL A 136 -0.92 13.00 -25.82
CA VAL A 136 -0.93 14.08 -26.81
C VAL A 136 0.42 14.78 -26.86
N LYS A 137 1.02 15.03 -25.68
CA LYS A 137 2.40 15.53 -25.56
C LYS A 137 3.31 14.37 -25.16
N LYS A 138 4.21 13.97 -26.03
CA LYS A 138 5.15 12.84 -25.84
C LYS A 138 6.23 13.08 -24.77
N LYS A 139 6.06 14.06 -23.91
CA LYS A 139 7.01 14.40 -22.86
C LYS A 139 6.39 14.13 -21.48
N PHE A 140 6.91 13.16 -20.76
CA PHE A 140 6.59 12.95 -19.36
C PHE A 140 7.89 12.89 -18.53
N ASN A 141 7.82 13.36 -17.32
CA ASN A 141 8.95 13.28 -16.41
C ASN A 141 9.12 11.84 -15.93
N LYS A 142 10.32 11.30 -16.09
CA LYS A 142 10.64 10.00 -15.48
C LYS A 142 10.70 10.17 -13.98
N PHE A 143 10.07 9.26 -13.28
CA PHE A 143 10.23 9.19 -11.82
C PHE A 143 11.69 8.86 -11.46
N SER A 144 12.21 9.51 -10.45
CA SER A 144 13.51 9.19 -9.85
C SER A 144 13.37 9.28 -8.34
N GLU A 145 13.88 8.28 -7.63
CA GLU A 145 13.88 8.33 -6.18
C GLU A 145 14.85 9.40 -5.66
N ASN A 146 14.46 10.05 -4.57
CA ASN A 146 15.33 10.89 -3.79
C ASN A 146 16.29 10.03 -2.93
N ASN A 147 17.46 10.56 -2.64
CA ASN A 147 18.47 9.86 -1.85
C ASN A 147 18.36 10.26 -0.36
N TYR A 148 17.57 9.53 0.40
CA TYR A 148 17.38 9.74 1.84
C TYR A 148 18.29 8.85 2.69
N SER A 149 18.73 7.71 2.15
CA SER A 149 19.48 6.71 2.89
C SER A 149 20.41 5.93 1.96
N ASN A 150 21.58 5.56 2.47
CA ASN A 150 22.49 4.61 1.83
C ASN A 150 21.99 3.15 1.93
N LYS A 151 20.93 2.90 2.70
CA LYS A 151 20.24 1.61 2.81
C LYS A 151 19.10 1.56 1.82
N LEU A 152 19.14 0.56 0.92
CA LEU A 152 18.22 0.45 -0.21
C LEU A 152 16.75 0.36 0.24
N LEU A 153 16.47 -0.52 1.22
CA LEU A 153 15.13 -0.68 1.77
C LEU A 153 14.61 0.59 2.42
N LYS A 154 15.41 1.22 3.29
CA LYS A 154 15.01 2.46 3.95
C LYS A 154 14.81 3.61 2.96
N ASN A 155 15.67 3.69 1.94
CA ASN A 155 15.53 4.70 0.91
C ASN A 155 14.20 4.52 0.15
N ARG A 156 13.85 3.27 -0.17
CA ARG A 156 12.57 2.95 -0.81
C ARG A 156 11.39 3.36 0.07
N MET A 157 11.38 2.92 1.32
CA MET A 157 10.33 3.22 2.30
C MET A 157 10.11 4.74 2.46
N LEU A 158 11.20 5.53 2.53
CA LEU A 158 11.10 6.99 2.63
C LEU A 158 10.58 7.66 1.35
N ASN A 159 10.94 7.15 0.17
CA ASN A 159 10.36 7.63 -1.09
C ASN A 159 8.86 7.34 -1.17
N GLU A 160 8.41 6.18 -0.73
CA GLU A 160 6.98 5.83 -0.65
C GLU A 160 6.22 6.75 0.32
N VAL A 161 6.83 7.07 1.47
CA VAL A 161 6.22 7.97 2.47
C VAL A 161 6.11 9.40 1.94
N PHE A 162 7.14 9.92 1.26
CA PHE A 162 7.18 11.34 0.94
C PHE A 162 6.81 11.69 -0.50
N HIS A 163 6.90 10.77 -1.44
CA HIS A 163 6.78 11.10 -2.86
C HIS A 163 5.87 10.19 -3.68
N GLU A 164 5.51 9.00 -3.19
CA GLU A 164 4.78 8.01 -3.98
C GLU A 164 3.45 7.61 -3.33
N SER A 165 3.45 6.47 -2.64
CA SER A 165 2.22 5.84 -2.14
C SER A 165 1.44 6.74 -1.18
N VAL A 166 2.11 7.20 -0.13
CA VAL A 166 1.43 7.92 0.97
C VAL A 166 0.83 9.24 0.53
N PRO A 167 1.53 10.15 -0.19
CA PRO A 167 0.93 11.41 -0.64
C PRO A 167 -0.29 11.21 -1.53
N VAL A 168 -0.24 10.24 -2.44
CA VAL A 168 -1.33 9.94 -3.36
C VAL A 168 -2.54 9.38 -2.61
N ILE A 169 -2.31 8.34 -1.79
CA ILE A 169 -3.38 7.69 -1.02
C ILE A 169 -4.02 8.68 -0.04
N ASN A 170 -3.19 9.43 0.69
CA ASN A 170 -3.69 10.39 1.67
C ASN A 170 -4.54 11.49 1.02
N CYS A 171 -4.12 12.01 -0.13
CA CYS A 171 -4.88 13.01 -0.88
C CYS A 171 -6.23 12.46 -1.35
N GLU A 172 -6.26 11.25 -1.90
CA GLU A 172 -7.50 10.63 -2.38
C GLU A 172 -8.46 10.29 -1.22
N ASP A 173 -7.94 9.74 -0.12
CA ASP A 173 -8.75 9.43 1.05
C ASP A 173 -9.26 10.69 1.76
N ASP A 174 -8.46 11.75 1.81
CA ASP A 174 -8.88 13.03 2.37
C ASP A 174 -10.02 13.65 1.56
N LEU A 175 -9.89 13.72 0.23
CA LEU A 175 -10.96 14.23 -0.64
C LEU A 175 -12.24 13.41 -0.50
N ASN A 176 -12.13 12.07 -0.47
CA ASN A 176 -13.29 11.21 -0.26
C ASN A 176 -13.95 11.41 1.11
N SER A 177 -13.17 11.60 2.17
CA SER A 177 -13.69 11.80 3.53
C SER A 177 -14.27 13.18 3.71
N MET A 178 -13.60 14.21 3.21
CA MET A 178 -14.04 15.61 3.32
C MET A 178 -15.31 15.87 2.53
N LYS A 179 -15.54 15.21 1.41
CA LYS A 179 -16.83 15.23 0.68
C LYS A 179 -18.02 14.90 1.61
N HIS A 180 -17.78 14.10 2.63
CA HIS A 180 -18.77 13.69 3.60
C HIS A 180 -18.63 14.36 4.96
N SER A 181 -17.74 15.36 5.11
CA SER A 181 -17.40 16.04 6.37
C SER A 181 -16.95 15.05 7.44
N ILE A 182 -16.06 14.13 7.07
CA ILE A 182 -15.46 13.13 7.94
C ILE A 182 -13.97 13.42 7.99
N GLU A 183 -13.41 13.44 9.19
CA GLU A 183 -11.97 13.54 9.41
C GLU A 183 -11.32 12.15 9.25
N ASN A 184 -10.26 12.04 8.45
CA ASN A 184 -9.48 10.83 8.31
C ASN A 184 -8.16 10.94 9.08
N ARG A 185 -7.89 10.00 9.99
CA ARG A 185 -6.69 9.96 10.81
C ARG A 185 -5.83 8.74 10.49
N ASN A 186 -4.53 8.98 10.34
CA ASN A 186 -3.55 7.98 9.96
C ASN A 186 -2.47 7.82 11.06
N PRO A 187 -2.70 7.03 12.12
CA PRO A 187 -1.78 6.94 13.27
C PRO A 187 -0.37 6.47 12.90
N PHE A 188 -0.21 5.66 11.84
CA PHE A 188 1.11 5.24 11.38
C PHE A 188 1.93 6.37 10.75
N LEU A 189 1.30 7.48 10.30
CA LEU A 189 2.00 8.65 9.77
C LEU A 189 2.46 9.63 10.84
N ASN A 190 2.66 9.15 12.07
CA ASN A 190 3.23 9.93 13.16
C ASN A 190 4.74 10.10 12.98
N LYS A 191 5.24 11.33 13.16
CA LYS A 191 6.66 11.68 12.98
C LYS A 191 7.59 10.90 13.90
N GLU A 192 7.22 10.75 15.18
CA GLU A 192 8.03 10.03 16.15
C GLU A 192 8.11 8.54 15.80
N LEU A 193 7.00 7.97 15.38
CA LEU A 193 6.96 6.57 14.93
C LEU A 193 7.81 6.37 13.67
N LEU A 194 7.76 7.28 12.70
CA LEU A 194 8.60 7.22 11.51
C LEU A 194 10.09 7.30 11.91
N ASN A 195 10.48 8.26 12.74
CA ASN A 195 11.85 8.39 13.20
C ASN A 195 12.32 7.14 13.95
N PHE A 196 11.48 6.60 14.81
CA PHE A 196 11.77 5.36 15.52
C PHE A 196 11.99 4.21 14.55
N THR A 197 11.05 3.94 13.64
CA THR A 197 11.19 2.84 12.68
C THR A 197 12.43 3.03 11.81
N MET A 198 12.71 4.22 11.31
CA MET A 198 13.90 4.48 10.48
C MET A 198 15.22 4.39 11.27
N SER A 199 15.23 4.46 12.59
CA SER A 199 16.42 4.23 13.40
C SER A 199 16.81 2.76 13.52
N LEU A 200 15.86 1.84 13.31
CA LEU A 200 16.05 0.40 13.52
C LEU A 200 16.96 -0.24 12.43
N PRO A 201 17.69 -1.32 12.73
CA PRO A 201 18.39 -2.10 11.71
C PRO A 201 17.42 -2.71 10.69
N SER A 202 17.79 -2.72 9.41
CA SER A 202 16.93 -3.24 8.31
C SER A 202 16.43 -4.68 8.55
N LYS A 203 17.20 -5.51 9.24
CA LYS A 203 16.83 -6.90 9.57
C LYS A 203 15.60 -7.04 10.48
N MET A 204 15.20 -5.98 11.16
CA MET A 204 14.02 -5.99 12.03
C MET A 204 12.70 -5.81 11.27
N TYR A 205 12.73 -5.33 10.05
CA TYR A 205 11.50 -5.13 9.28
C TYR A 205 10.94 -6.43 8.70
N ILE A 206 11.83 -7.32 8.26
CA ILE A 206 11.47 -8.59 7.64
C ILE A 206 12.24 -9.70 8.36
N ASN A 207 11.53 -10.63 8.96
CA ASN A 207 12.12 -11.75 9.68
C ASN A 207 11.26 -13.00 9.52
N ASN A 208 11.87 -14.18 9.45
CA ASN A 208 11.19 -15.48 9.30
C ASN A 208 10.14 -15.52 8.17
N GLY A 209 10.37 -14.76 7.07
CA GLY A 209 9.44 -14.64 5.97
C GLY A 209 8.21 -13.77 6.27
N TYR A 210 8.21 -13.02 7.37
CA TYR A 210 7.17 -12.06 7.69
C TYR A 210 7.61 -10.64 7.34
N ALA A 211 6.86 -9.97 6.48
CA ALA A 211 6.89 -8.52 6.37
C ALA A 211 6.25 -7.89 7.61
N LYS A 212 6.60 -6.65 7.93
CA LYS A 212 6.12 -5.95 9.14
C LYS A 212 6.44 -6.71 10.44
N SER A 213 7.58 -7.39 10.49
CA SER A 213 7.95 -8.26 11.61
C SER A 213 7.81 -7.54 12.95
N LEU A 214 8.42 -6.36 13.07
CA LEU A 214 8.34 -5.55 14.27
C LEU A 214 6.90 -5.24 14.72
N LEU A 215 6.03 -4.83 13.76
CA LEU A 215 4.63 -4.55 14.06
C LEU A 215 3.90 -5.83 14.49
N ARG A 216 4.18 -6.96 13.85
CA ARG A 216 3.57 -8.25 14.23
C ARG A 216 3.99 -8.69 15.62
N ASP A 217 5.26 -8.53 15.96
CA ASP A 217 5.77 -8.91 17.28
C ASP A 217 5.19 -8.00 18.37
N SER A 218 5.06 -6.70 18.12
CA SER A 218 4.43 -5.77 19.08
C SER A 218 2.93 -6.03 19.31
N MET A 219 2.26 -6.70 18.36
CA MET A 219 0.85 -7.07 18.43
C MET A 219 0.62 -8.47 19.03
N GLU A 220 1.66 -9.11 19.52
CA GLU A 220 1.52 -10.39 20.24
C GLU A 220 0.58 -10.22 21.43
N ARG A 221 -0.31 -11.18 21.65
CA ARG A 221 -1.38 -11.17 22.66
C ARG A 221 -2.45 -10.07 22.51
N ILE A 222 -2.32 -9.18 21.51
CA ILE A 222 -3.32 -8.16 21.18
C ILE A 222 -4.15 -8.62 19.98
N LEU A 223 -3.49 -9.10 18.91
CA LEU A 223 -4.15 -9.60 17.71
C LEU A 223 -4.16 -11.13 17.71
N ASN A 224 -5.23 -11.68 17.15
CA ASN A 224 -5.34 -13.11 16.90
C ASN A 224 -4.23 -13.59 15.95
N ASP A 225 -3.55 -14.69 16.32
CA ASP A 225 -2.42 -15.22 15.56
C ASP A 225 -2.77 -15.63 14.13
N LYS A 226 -4.01 -16.04 13.85
CA LYS A 226 -4.46 -16.32 12.47
C LYS A 226 -4.36 -15.10 11.55
N ILE A 227 -4.36 -13.90 12.13
CA ILE A 227 -4.20 -12.63 11.41
C ILE A 227 -2.76 -12.14 11.53
N ARG A 228 -2.26 -12.10 12.76
CA ARG A 228 -0.91 -11.63 13.06
C ARG A 228 0.15 -12.39 12.29
N LEU A 229 -0.03 -13.72 12.13
CA LEU A 229 0.91 -14.62 11.47
C LEU A 229 0.52 -14.99 10.02
N ASP A 230 -0.45 -14.29 9.42
CA ASP A 230 -0.73 -14.46 7.99
C ASP A 230 0.34 -13.74 7.14
N ARG A 231 1.03 -14.49 6.30
CA ARG A 231 2.06 -13.97 5.38
C ARG A 231 1.48 -13.35 4.12
N LYS A 232 0.21 -13.59 3.82
CA LYS A 232 -0.42 -13.04 2.61
C LYS A 232 -0.66 -11.56 2.79
N LYS A 233 -0.18 -10.77 1.84
CA LYS A 233 -0.62 -9.39 1.71
C LYS A 233 -1.96 -9.37 1.00
N ILE A 234 -3.00 -8.97 1.71
CA ILE A 234 -4.33 -8.74 1.15
C ILE A 234 -4.51 -7.22 1.10
N GLY A 235 -4.38 -6.65 -0.10
CA GLY A 235 -4.68 -5.24 -0.34
C GLY A 235 -6.18 -5.04 -0.54
N PHE A 236 -6.65 -3.84 -0.29
CA PHE A 236 -7.98 -3.42 -0.69
C PHE A 236 -7.97 -3.18 -2.21
N ASN A 237 -8.47 -4.15 -2.96
CA ASN A 237 -8.47 -4.10 -4.42
C ASN A 237 -9.89 -4.26 -4.95
N SER A 238 -10.26 -3.42 -5.91
CA SER A 238 -11.50 -3.54 -6.67
C SER A 238 -11.18 -3.61 -8.17
N SER A 239 -11.75 -4.63 -8.83
CA SER A 239 -11.64 -4.74 -10.28
C SER A 239 -12.55 -3.72 -10.96
N ILE A 240 -12.03 -3.01 -11.95
CA ILE A 240 -12.83 -2.09 -12.75
C ILE A 240 -14.02 -2.81 -13.39
N ASN A 241 -13.84 -4.04 -13.86
CA ASN A 241 -14.91 -4.83 -14.47
C ASN A 241 -16.06 -5.11 -13.50
N SER A 242 -15.76 -5.30 -12.20
CA SER A 242 -16.80 -5.49 -11.18
C SER A 242 -17.53 -4.19 -10.79
N LEU A 243 -16.94 -3.03 -11.12
CA LEU A 243 -17.52 -1.71 -10.84
C LEU A 243 -18.43 -1.23 -11.96
N VAL A 244 -18.07 -1.52 -13.22
CA VAL A 244 -18.79 -1.04 -14.41
C VAL A 244 -19.99 -1.93 -14.78
N ASN A 245 -20.16 -3.07 -14.12
CA ASN A 245 -21.23 -4.05 -14.45
C ASN A 245 -21.22 -4.47 -15.94
N LEU A 246 -20.01 -4.72 -16.45
CA LEU A 246 -19.80 -5.24 -17.81
C LEU A 246 -19.98 -6.75 -17.87
#